data_bc0eb3c6a0a28f0c602139a6e2a92562
#
_entry.id   bc0eb3c6a0a28f0c602139a6e2a92562
#
_cell.length_a   1.000
_cell.length_b   1.000
_cell.length_c   1.000
_cell.angle_alpha   90.00
_cell.angle_beta   90.00
_cell.angle_gamma   90.00
#
_symmetry.space_group_name_H-M   'P 1'
#
loop_
_entity.id
_entity.type
_entity.pdbx_description
1 polymer ?
#
loop_
_entity_poly.entity_id
_entity_poly.type
_entity_poly.pdbx_seq_one_letter_code
_entity_poly.pdbx_strand_id
1 'polypeptide(L)'
;MEMQASRTLAVSQQQAWEALNDPEVLKLCIPGCDKFAPAGNNQYAVAMAVKIGPVSAKFAGKITLADIVPPESYTIAFDGSGGVAGFGKGTARVLLVPLPVDGAGQDSCELNYTVHASVGGKIAQLGPRLIDGAAKSMAEDFFRRFDNEMQRLYPSDDDAPDTVPSEYDQLHDASGAAAGKDNPPGGIPVWAWVVGAALLVVLALWVNY
;
A
#
# COMPACT_ATOMS: atom_id res chain seq x y z
N MET A 1 -1.65 24.48 -9.80
CA MET A 1 -2.45 23.26 -9.99
C MET A 1 -3.10 22.93 -8.66
N GLU A 2 -4.40 22.69 -8.68
CA GLU A 2 -5.16 22.24 -7.52
C GLU A 2 -6.01 21.04 -7.94
N MET A 3 -6.06 20.00 -7.10
CA MET A 3 -6.86 18.80 -7.35
C MET A 3 -7.48 18.32 -6.05
N GLN A 4 -8.75 18.00 -6.09
CA GLN A 4 -9.49 17.41 -4.99
C GLN A 4 -10.32 16.24 -5.52
N ALA A 5 -10.29 15.12 -4.82
CA ALA A 5 -11.14 13.98 -5.13
C ALA A 5 -11.35 13.09 -3.90
N SER A 6 -12.34 12.21 -4.01
CA SER A 6 -12.58 11.14 -3.04
C SER A 6 -12.60 9.77 -3.74
N ARG A 7 -12.33 8.72 -2.98
CA ARG A 7 -12.37 7.34 -3.45
C ARG A 7 -12.75 6.39 -2.32
N THR A 8 -13.69 5.51 -2.59
CA THR A 8 -14.01 4.39 -1.70
C THR A 8 -12.97 3.29 -1.87
N LEU A 9 -12.44 2.80 -0.77
CA LEU A 9 -11.53 1.67 -0.67
C LEU A 9 -12.26 0.50 0.00
N ALA A 10 -12.18 -0.69 -0.57
CA ALA A 10 -12.81 -1.91 -0.07
C ALA A 10 -11.96 -2.58 1.02
N VAL A 11 -11.50 -1.78 1.98
CA VAL A 11 -10.73 -2.20 3.15
C VAL A 11 -11.03 -1.25 4.31
N SER A 12 -10.80 -1.68 5.54
CA SER A 12 -10.99 -0.84 6.72
C SER A 12 -10.07 0.39 6.71
N GLN A 13 -10.45 1.42 7.46
CA GLN A 13 -9.64 2.63 7.65
C GLN A 13 -8.22 2.29 8.14
N GLN A 14 -8.10 1.33 9.05
CA GLN A 14 -6.82 0.90 9.61
C GLN A 14 -5.94 0.22 8.55
N GLN A 15 -6.50 -0.69 7.76
CA GLN A 15 -5.77 -1.36 6.67
C GLN A 15 -5.32 -0.38 5.60
N ALA A 16 -6.19 0.57 5.20
CA ALA A 16 -5.83 1.63 4.27
C ALA A 16 -4.71 2.52 4.82
N TRP A 17 -4.78 2.87 6.11
CA TRP A 17 -3.74 3.64 6.78
C TRP A 17 -2.38 2.95 6.76
N GLU A 18 -2.33 1.69 7.17
CA GLU A 18 -1.09 0.90 7.19
C GLU A 18 -0.47 0.81 5.81
N ALA A 19 -1.24 0.49 4.78
CA ALA A 19 -0.77 0.39 3.41
C ALA A 19 -0.30 1.72 2.83
N LEU A 20 -0.99 2.83 3.11
CA LEU A 20 -0.60 4.17 2.66
C LEU A 20 0.65 4.73 3.38
N ASN A 21 1.07 4.10 4.46
CA ASN A 21 2.30 4.45 5.19
C ASN A 21 3.40 3.39 5.03
N ASP A 22 3.18 2.34 4.24
CA ASP A 22 4.18 1.33 3.92
C ASP A 22 4.97 1.73 2.65
N PRO A 23 6.29 1.99 2.75
CA PRO A 23 7.13 2.35 1.61
C PRO A 23 7.16 1.31 0.48
N GLU A 24 7.06 0.02 0.79
CA GLU A 24 7.09 -1.03 -0.21
C GLU A 24 5.77 -1.06 -1.00
N VAL A 25 4.63 -0.92 -0.33
CA VAL A 25 3.32 -0.78 -0.96
C VAL A 25 3.29 0.46 -1.86
N LEU A 26 3.72 1.61 -1.34
CA LEU A 26 3.74 2.86 -2.12
C LEU A 26 4.64 2.76 -3.34
N LYS A 27 5.81 2.11 -3.22
CA LYS A 27 6.71 1.88 -4.34
C LYS A 27 6.09 1.06 -5.46
N LEU A 28 5.29 0.04 -5.11
CA LEU A 28 4.57 -0.80 -6.08
C LEU A 28 3.42 -0.03 -6.76
N CYS A 29 2.71 0.78 -5.99
CA CYS A 29 1.51 1.46 -6.46
C CYS A 29 1.78 2.74 -7.23
N ILE A 30 2.85 3.50 -6.91
CA ILE A 30 3.18 4.76 -7.61
C ILE A 30 3.69 4.46 -9.02
N PRO A 31 3.02 4.98 -10.08
CA PRO A 31 3.42 4.74 -11.45
C PRO A 31 4.83 5.25 -11.75
N GLY A 32 5.68 4.39 -12.32
CA GLY A 32 7.06 4.75 -12.68
C GLY A 32 7.99 4.97 -11.49
N CYS A 33 7.63 4.53 -10.28
CA CYS A 33 8.46 4.65 -9.09
C CYS A 33 9.66 3.69 -9.17
N ASP A 34 10.87 4.26 -9.22
CA ASP A 34 12.13 3.52 -9.15
C ASP A 34 12.57 3.35 -7.68
N LYS A 35 12.28 4.35 -6.83
CA LYS A 35 12.70 4.39 -5.44
C LYS A 35 11.66 5.07 -4.56
N PHE A 36 11.32 4.46 -3.44
CA PHE A 36 10.58 5.05 -2.33
C PHE A 36 11.22 4.50 -1.04
N ALA A 37 12.04 5.30 -0.36
CA ALA A 37 12.82 4.80 0.76
C ALA A 37 12.84 5.80 1.92
N PRO A 38 12.78 5.33 3.17
CA PRO A 38 12.92 6.19 4.35
C PRO A 38 14.22 7.00 4.28
N ALA A 39 14.16 8.28 4.64
CA ALA A 39 15.27 9.23 4.61
C ALA A 39 15.37 10.07 5.90
N GLY A 40 14.69 9.65 6.95
CA GLY A 40 14.61 10.31 8.25
C GLY A 40 13.23 10.14 8.88
N ASN A 41 13.00 10.79 10.02
CA ASN A 41 11.71 10.77 10.67
C ASN A 41 10.64 11.40 9.76
N ASN A 42 9.63 10.60 9.39
CA ASN A 42 8.53 11.01 8.53
C ASN A 42 8.98 11.58 7.16
N GLN A 43 10.16 11.18 6.68
CA GLN A 43 10.72 11.62 5.40
C GLN A 43 11.08 10.43 4.52
N TYR A 44 10.82 10.60 3.21
CA TYR A 44 11.10 9.59 2.20
C TYR A 44 11.85 10.20 1.02
N ALA A 45 12.89 9.54 0.55
CA ALA A 45 13.54 9.84 -0.71
C ALA A 45 12.83 9.09 -1.83
N VAL A 46 12.39 9.82 -2.85
CA VAL A 46 11.60 9.27 -3.95
C VAL A 46 12.30 9.55 -5.27
N ALA A 47 12.31 8.55 -6.15
CA ALA A 47 12.71 8.71 -7.54
C ALA A 47 11.69 8.01 -8.44
N MET A 48 11.25 8.72 -9.50
CA MET A 48 10.25 8.21 -10.42
C MET A 48 10.45 8.72 -11.84
N ALA A 49 10.07 7.89 -12.82
CA ALA A 49 10.01 8.29 -14.22
C ALA A 49 8.61 8.85 -14.52
N VAL A 50 8.56 10.05 -15.06
CA VAL A 50 7.32 10.76 -15.42
C VAL A 50 7.32 11.04 -16.92
N LYS A 51 6.18 10.77 -17.57
CA LYS A 51 5.94 11.11 -18.96
C LYS A 51 4.69 11.97 -19.07
N ILE A 52 4.83 13.21 -19.55
CA ILE A 52 3.73 14.14 -19.79
C ILE A 52 3.82 14.63 -21.23
N GLY A 53 2.92 14.13 -22.08
CA GLY A 53 2.98 14.41 -23.52
C GLY A 53 4.32 14.02 -24.13
N PRO A 54 5.03 14.96 -24.80
CA PRO A 54 6.34 14.68 -25.40
C PRO A 54 7.50 14.71 -24.41
N VAL A 55 7.29 15.15 -23.16
CA VAL A 55 8.33 15.27 -22.13
C VAL A 55 8.37 13.98 -21.30
N SER A 56 9.54 13.33 -21.28
CA SER A 56 9.82 12.20 -20.40
C SER A 56 11.08 12.52 -19.60
N ALA A 57 11.01 12.38 -18.28
CA ALA A 57 12.13 12.66 -17.40
C ALA A 57 12.07 11.83 -16.11
N LYS A 58 13.25 11.62 -15.51
CA LYS A 58 13.35 11.09 -14.15
C LYS A 58 13.34 12.25 -13.17
N PHE A 59 12.46 12.16 -12.19
CA PHE A 59 12.37 13.09 -11.08
C PHE A 59 12.90 12.40 -9.82
N ALA A 60 13.69 13.14 -9.06
CA ALA A 60 14.11 12.74 -7.73
C ALA A 60 13.75 13.84 -6.74
N GLY A 61 13.31 13.45 -5.57
CA GLY A 61 12.84 14.40 -4.58
C GLY A 61 12.64 13.79 -3.21
N LYS A 62 12.01 14.58 -2.35
CA LYS A 62 11.72 14.24 -0.98
C LYS A 62 10.23 14.43 -0.70
N ILE A 63 9.69 13.52 0.09
CA ILE A 63 8.37 13.60 0.71
C ILE A 63 8.58 13.74 2.22
N THR A 64 7.80 14.61 2.85
CA THR A 64 7.75 14.76 4.31
C THR A 64 6.30 14.66 4.76
N LEU A 65 6.02 13.80 5.73
CA LEU A 65 4.70 13.72 6.37
C LEU A 65 4.66 14.63 7.57
N ALA A 66 3.55 15.35 7.73
CA ALA A 66 3.26 16.26 8.82
C ALA A 66 1.80 16.09 9.28
N ASP A 67 1.45 16.68 10.43
CA ASP A 67 0.09 16.67 10.99
C ASP A 67 -0.54 15.27 11.02
N ILE A 68 0.27 14.28 11.43
CA ILE A 68 -0.11 12.87 11.39
C ILE A 68 -1.05 12.55 12.55
N VAL A 69 -2.28 12.14 12.22
CA VAL A 69 -3.33 11.72 13.17
C VAL A 69 -3.77 10.30 12.78
N PRO A 70 -3.13 9.25 13.33
CA PRO A 70 -3.48 7.87 12.98
C PRO A 70 -4.86 7.47 13.53
N PRO A 71 -5.68 6.69 12.80
CA PRO A 71 -5.57 6.33 11.38
C PRO A 71 -6.35 7.28 10.47
N GLU A 72 -6.56 8.54 10.86
CA GLU A 72 -7.50 9.46 10.22
C GLU A 72 -6.88 10.30 9.11
N SER A 73 -5.74 10.98 9.37
CA SER A 73 -5.25 11.98 8.41
C SER A 73 -3.77 12.27 8.53
N TYR A 74 -3.20 12.80 7.45
CA TYR A 74 -1.86 13.39 7.42
C TYR A 74 -1.73 14.39 6.28
N THR A 75 -0.71 15.24 6.38
CA THR A 75 -0.29 16.18 5.34
C THR A 75 1.01 15.67 4.71
N ILE A 76 1.10 15.72 3.40
CA ILE A 76 2.29 15.40 2.60
C ILE A 76 2.86 16.71 2.08
N ALA A 77 4.12 17.01 2.37
CA ALA A 77 4.88 18.03 1.65
C ALA A 77 5.85 17.32 0.69
N PHE A 78 5.88 17.73 -0.57
CA PHE A 78 6.76 17.14 -1.57
C PHE A 78 7.53 18.21 -2.34
N ASP A 79 8.78 17.86 -2.67
CA ASP A 79 9.67 18.69 -3.51
C ASP A 79 10.52 17.75 -4.38
N GLY A 80 10.44 17.91 -5.69
CA GLY A 80 11.13 17.04 -6.64
C GLY A 80 11.66 17.82 -7.84
N SER A 81 12.80 17.38 -8.34
CA SER A 81 13.48 17.95 -9.51
C SER A 81 13.76 16.91 -10.58
N GLY A 82 13.47 17.26 -11.83
CA GLY A 82 13.79 16.49 -13.03
C GLY A 82 14.93 17.16 -13.85
N GLY A 83 15.78 17.96 -13.20
CA GLY A 83 16.87 18.69 -13.87
C GLY A 83 16.36 19.62 -14.97
N VAL A 84 16.79 19.42 -16.20
CA VAL A 84 16.38 20.26 -17.35
C VAL A 84 14.89 20.18 -17.69
N ALA A 85 14.19 19.14 -17.23
CA ALA A 85 12.74 18.99 -17.42
C ALA A 85 11.94 19.93 -16.52
N GLY A 86 12.50 20.29 -15.34
CA GLY A 86 11.87 21.21 -14.41
C GLY A 86 11.75 20.65 -13.00
N PHE A 87 10.81 21.18 -12.25
CA PHE A 87 10.56 20.80 -10.87
C PHE A 87 9.06 20.77 -10.56
N GLY A 88 8.69 20.06 -9.50
CA GLY A 88 7.37 20.04 -8.92
C GLY A 88 7.46 20.09 -7.39
N LYS A 89 6.69 20.96 -6.77
CA LYS A 89 6.60 21.06 -5.31
C LYS A 89 5.18 21.36 -4.87
N GLY A 90 4.83 20.97 -3.67
CA GLY A 90 3.50 21.23 -3.16
C GLY A 90 3.20 20.52 -1.86
N THR A 91 1.90 20.50 -1.55
CA THR A 91 1.35 19.81 -0.40
C THR A 91 0.13 19.01 -0.81
N ALA A 92 -0.11 17.91 -0.13
CA ALA A 92 -1.36 17.17 -0.23
C ALA A 92 -1.86 16.84 1.18
N ARG A 93 -3.16 16.96 1.40
CA ARG A 93 -3.83 16.49 2.61
C ARG A 93 -4.58 15.20 2.28
N VAL A 94 -4.43 14.20 3.13
CA VAL A 94 -5.16 12.93 3.05
C VAL A 94 -6.03 12.80 4.29
N LEU A 95 -7.28 12.37 4.09
CA LEU A 95 -8.24 12.08 5.14
C LEU A 95 -8.91 10.74 4.82
N LEU A 96 -8.90 9.82 5.78
CA LEU A 96 -9.60 8.54 5.73
C LEU A 96 -10.81 8.59 6.65
N VAL A 97 -11.98 8.25 6.14
CA VAL A 97 -13.25 8.22 6.88
C VAL A 97 -13.79 6.80 6.81
N PRO A 98 -14.00 6.12 7.97
CA PRO A 98 -14.62 4.80 7.94
C PRO A 98 -16.05 4.91 7.41
N LEU A 99 -16.44 3.98 6.56
CA LEU A 99 -17.82 3.86 6.08
C LEU A 99 -18.55 2.81 6.93
N PRO A 100 -19.88 2.95 7.06
CA PRO A 100 -20.68 1.90 7.68
C PRO A 100 -20.47 0.56 6.98
N VAL A 101 -20.40 -0.52 7.76
CA VAL A 101 -20.34 -1.88 7.22
C VAL A 101 -21.58 -2.10 6.35
N ASP A 102 -21.39 -2.50 5.12
CA ASP A 102 -22.50 -2.79 4.21
C ASP A 102 -23.21 -4.10 4.57
N GLY A 103 -24.29 -4.40 3.86
CA GLY A 103 -25.06 -5.63 4.09
C GLY A 103 -24.28 -6.94 3.80
N ALA A 104 -23.13 -6.85 3.15
CA ALA A 104 -22.21 -7.97 2.89
C ALA A 104 -21.19 -8.18 4.02
N GLY A 105 -21.16 -7.28 5.04
CA GLY A 105 -20.25 -7.38 6.17
C GLY A 105 -18.81 -6.94 5.87
N GLN A 106 -18.57 -6.34 4.72
CA GLN A 106 -17.24 -5.91 4.32
C GLN A 106 -16.92 -4.50 4.84
N ASP A 107 -15.78 -4.37 5.51
CA ASP A 107 -15.26 -3.09 5.93
C ASP A 107 -14.82 -2.25 4.72
N SER A 108 -15.15 -0.95 4.76
CA SER A 108 -14.74 0.00 3.74
C SER A 108 -14.43 1.37 4.34
N CYS A 109 -13.65 2.17 3.62
CA CYS A 109 -13.39 3.55 4.02
C CYS A 109 -13.38 4.47 2.80
N GLU A 110 -13.66 5.76 3.02
CA GLU A 110 -13.52 6.79 2.02
C GLU A 110 -12.19 7.53 2.22
N LEU A 111 -11.37 7.54 1.18
CA LEU A 111 -10.15 8.33 1.11
C LEU A 111 -10.49 9.65 0.40
N ASN A 112 -10.30 10.76 1.11
CA ASN A 112 -10.42 12.12 0.58
C ASN A 112 -9.03 12.74 0.48
N TYR A 113 -8.73 13.38 -0.65
CA TYR A 113 -7.45 14.07 -0.79
C TYR A 113 -7.58 15.41 -1.51
N THR A 114 -6.75 16.36 -1.09
CA THR A 114 -6.62 17.68 -1.70
C THR A 114 -5.15 17.95 -1.95
N VAL A 115 -4.79 18.36 -3.17
CA VAL A 115 -3.41 18.62 -3.61
C VAL A 115 -3.28 20.05 -4.09
N HIS A 116 -2.28 20.75 -3.60
CA HIS A 116 -1.83 22.05 -4.11
C HIS A 116 -0.40 21.90 -4.61
N ALA A 117 -0.17 22.12 -5.91
CA ALA A 117 1.14 21.94 -6.51
C ALA A 117 1.54 23.09 -7.41
N SER A 118 2.84 23.39 -7.40
CA SER A 118 3.52 24.29 -8.32
C SER A 118 4.50 23.54 -9.18
N VAL A 119 4.45 23.75 -10.48
CA VAL A 119 5.31 23.10 -11.48
C VAL A 119 6.06 24.16 -12.26
N GLY A 120 7.37 23.97 -12.48
CA GLY A 120 8.22 24.88 -13.21
C GLY A 120 9.12 24.18 -14.22
N GLY A 121 9.83 24.98 -15.06
CA GLY A 121 10.72 24.49 -16.10
C GLY A 121 10.00 24.10 -17.40
N LYS A 122 10.59 23.21 -18.20
CA LYS A 122 10.03 22.77 -19.48
C LYS A 122 8.66 22.12 -19.36
N ILE A 123 8.43 21.38 -18.27
CA ILE A 123 7.14 20.73 -17.99
C ILE A 123 6.03 21.78 -17.88
N ALA A 124 6.28 22.93 -17.25
CA ALA A 124 5.28 24.00 -17.11
C ALA A 124 4.87 24.60 -18.47
N GLN A 125 5.75 24.56 -19.48
CA GLN A 125 5.49 25.05 -20.84
C GLN A 125 4.47 24.19 -21.61
N LEU A 126 4.17 22.96 -21.13
CA LEU A 126 3.13 22.10 -21.71
C LEU A 126 1.71 22.65 -21.46
N GLY A 127 1.59 23.57 -20.52
CA GLY A 127 0.34 24.20 -20.15
C GLY A 127 -0.49 23.40 -19.12
N PRO A 128 -1.38 24.10 -18.39
CA PRO A 128 -2.13 23.52 -17.27
C PRO A 128 -2.94 22.28 -17.67
N ARG A 129 -3.61 22.30 -18.81
CA ARG A 129 -4.49 21.20 -19.24
C ARG A 129 -3.76 19.86 -19.38
N LEU A 130 -2.54 19.86 -19.93
CA LEU A 130 -1.73 18.64 -20.08
C LEU A 130 -1.21 18.17 -18.73
N ILE A 131 -0.80 19.09 -17.86
CA ILE A 131 -0.31 18.79 -16.53
C ILE A 131 -1.44 18.20 -15.67
N ASP A 132 -2.62 18.83 -15.65
CA ASP A 132 -3.79 18.37 -14.88
C ASP A 132 -4.29 17.01 -15.38
N GLY A 133 -4.32 16.82 -16.71
CA GLY A 133 -4.68 15.53 -17.31
C GLY A 133 -3.71 14.42 -16.92
N ALA A 134 -2.40 14.68 -16.95
CA ALA A 134 -1.39 13.70 -16.53
C ALA A 134 -1.50 13.40 -15.04
N ALA A 135 -1.70 14.40 -14.19
CA ALA A 135 -1.85 14.21 -12.75
C ALA A 135 -3.08 13.34 -12.41
N LYS A 136 -4.23 13.58 -13.06
CA LYS A 136 -5.42 12.74 -12.91
C LYS A 136 -5.16 11.29 -13.35
N SER A 137 -4.56 11.11 -14.52
CA SER A 137 -4.23 9.76 -15.02
C SER A 137 -3.27 9.00 -14.08
N MET A 138 -2.26 9.69 -13.52
CA MET A 138 -1.36 9.10 -12.53
C MET A 138 -2.06 8.72 -11.24
N ALA A 139 -3.01 9.56 -10.77
CA ALA A 139 -3.80 9.25 -9.59
C ALA A 139 -4.71 8.03 -9.82
N GLU A 140 -5.37 7.95 -10.98
CA GLU A 140 -6.20 6.79 -11.35
C GLU A 140 -5.36 5.50 -11.44
N ASP A 141 -4.17 5.56 -12.04
CA ASP A 141 -3.27 4.41 -12.15
C ASP A 141 -2.73 3.99 -10.77
N PHE A 142 -2.41 4.95 -9.90
CA PHE A 142 -2.05 4.68 -8.51
C PHE A 142 -3.16 3.95 -7.76
N PHE A 143 -4.38 4.47 -7.78
CA PHE A 143 -5.48 3.85 -7.04
C PHE A 143 -5.86 2.48 -7.58
N ARG A 144 -5.83 2.29 -8.89
CA ARG A 144 -6.06 0.96 -9.48
C ARG A 144 -5.04 -0.06 -8.98
N ARG A 145 -3.75 0.31 -8.89
CA ARG A 145 -2.69 -0.56 -8.35
C ARG A 145 -2.85 -0.75 -6.85
N PHE A 146 -3.23 0.30 -6.15
CA PHE A 146 -3.47 0.25 -4.72
C PHE A 146 -4.64 -0.68 -4.38
N ASP A 147 -5.77 -0.58 -5.09
CA ASP A 147 -6.91 -1.49 -4.92
C ASP A 147 -6.49 -2.96 -5.15
N ASN A 148 -5.73 -3.25 -6.21
CA ASN A 148 -5.21 -4.60 -6.47
C ASN A 148 -4.30 -5.10 -5.35
N GLU A 149 -3.46 -4.22 -4.80
CA GLU A 149 -2.56 -4.57 -3.70
C GLU A 149 -3.34 -4.79 -2.40
N MET A 150 -4.40 -4.00 -2.16
CA MET A 150 -5.29 -4.21 -1.01
C MET A 150 -6.01 -5.56 -1.10
N GLN A 151 -6.54 -5.94 -2.26
CA GLN A 151 -7.14 -7.26 -2.47
C GLN A 151 -6.14 -8.41 -2.25
N ARG A 152 -4.87 -8.20 -2.64
CA ARG A 152 -3.80 -9.18 -2.40
C ARG A 152 -3.44 -9.33 -0.92
N LEU A 153 -3.39 -8.22 -0.18
CA LEU A 153 -3.03 -8.20 1.25
C LEU A 153 -4.20 -8.61 2.15
N TYR A 154 -5.42 -8.25 1.74
CA TYR A 154 -6.65 -8.44 2.48
C TYR A 154 -7.73 -9.05 1.58
N PRO A 155 -7.59 -10.34 1.18
CA PRO A 155 -8.58 -10.99 0.33
C PRO A 155 -9.94 -11.05 1.04
N SER A 156 -11.01 -10.80 0.30
CA SER A 156 -12.37 -10.98 0.80
C SER A 156 -12.66 -12.47 0.97
N ASP A 157 -13.50 -12.84 1.92
CA ASP A 157 -13.89 -14.25 2.16
C ASP A 157 -14.56 -14.89 0.92
N ASP A 158 -15.11 -14.08 0.01
CA ASP A 158 -15.69 -14.51 -1.26
C ASP A 158 -14.64 -14.96 -2.30
N ASP A 159 -13.35 -14.61 -2.12
CA ASP A 159 -12.26 -15.02 -3.00
C ASP A 159 -11.58 -16.33 -2.54
N ALA A 160 -12.06 -16.97 -1.47
CA ALA A 160 -11.60 -18.29 -1.08
C ALA A 160 -11.99 -19.28 -2.20
N PRO A 161 -11.03 -20.03 -2.81
CA PRO A 161 -11.39 -21.03 -3.77
C PRO A 161 -12.33 -22.03 -3.09
N ASP A 162 -13.52 -22.23 -3.69
CA ASP A 162 -14.45 -23.29 -3.29
C ASP A 162 -13.63 -24.58 -3.14
N THR A 163 -13.31 -24.93 -1.90
CA THR A 163 -12.82 -26.25 -1.60
C THR A 163 -13.96 -27.20 -1.90
N VAL A 164 -13.98 -27.73 -3.12
CA VAL A 164 -14.86 -28.81 -3.50
C VAL A 164 -14.69 -29.87 -2.42
N PRO A 165 -15.75 -30.24 -1.68
CA PRO A 165 -15.65 -31.34 -0.71
C PRO A 165 -15.17 -32.55 -1.49
N SER A 166 -14.00 -33.08 -1.15
CA SER A 166 -13.48 -34.27 -1.76
C SER A 166 -14.44 -35.41 -1.44
N GLU A 167 -14.99 -36.01 -2.49
CA GLU A 167 -15.93 -37.14 -2.52
C GLU A 167 -15.33 -38.43 -1.92
N TYR A 168 -14.37 -38.33 -1.02
CA TYR A 168 -13.68 -39.47 -0.39
C TYR A 168 -14.18 -39.84 1.01
N ASP A 169 -15.17 -39.10 1.59
CA ASP A 169 -15.65 -39.38 2.95
C ASP A 169 -16.87 -40.31 3.03
N GLN A 170 -17.27 -40.99 1.95
CA GLN A 170 -18.46 -41.85 1.95
C GLN A 170 -18.22 -43.36 1.78
N LEU A 171 -17.00 -43.85 1.95
CA LEU A 171 -16.78 -45.29 1.87
C LEU A 171 -15.86 -45.82 2.99
N HIS A 172 -16.23 -45.76 4.23
CA HIS A 172 -15.72 -46.64 5.29
C HIS A 172 -16.54 -46.49 6.57
N ASP A 173 -17.77 -46.99 6.50
CA ASP A 173 -18.47 -47.37 7.72
C ASP A 173 -18.82 -48.89 7.58
N ALA A 174 -17.84 -49.71 7.86
CA ALA A 174 -18.05 -51.10 8.30
C ALA A 174 -16.74 -51.75 8.69
N SER A 175 -16.63 -52.08 9.94
CA SER A 175 -15.90 -53.20 10.57
C SER A 175 -14.85 -52.81 11.61
N GLY A 176 -15.28 -52.92 12.84
CA GLY A 176 -14.78 -53.84 13.87
C GLY A 176 -13.42 -53.57 14.52
N ALA A 177 -13.53 -53.12 15.75
CA ALA A 177 -12.81 -53.62 16.95
C ALA A 177 -11.28 -53.55 17.07
N ALA A 178 -10.86 -52.91 18.12
CA ALA A 178 -9.81 -53.23 19.11
C ALA A 178 -8.44 -52.57 19.01
N ALA A 179 -8.18 -51.82 20.08
CA ALA A 179 -6.97 -51.73 20.89
C ALA A 179 -5.77 -50.89 20.47
N GLY A 180 -5.48 -49.92 21.32
CA GLY A 180 -4.11 -49.73 21.81
C GLY A 180 -3.46 -48.37 21.47
N LYS A 181 -3.53 -47.48 22.47
CA LYS A 181 -2.46 -46.59 23.00
C LYS A 181 -1.32 -46.17 22.05
N ASP A 182 -1.15 -44.93 21.82
CA ASP A 182 -0.12 -44.05 22.40
C ASP A 182 -0.08 -42.74 21.62
N ASN A 183 -0.40 -41.67 22.30
CA ASN A 183 -0.30 -40.31 21.79
C ASN A 183 1.04 -39.71 22.28
N PRO A 184 1.98 -39.28 21.42
CA PRO A 184 3.08 -38.44 21.85
C PRO A 184 2.69 -36.97 21.79
N PRO A 185 3.22 -36.12 22.69
CA PRO A 185 2.76 -34.75 22.90
C PRO A 185 3.20 -33.80 21.77
N GLY A 186 2.30 -32.88 21.47
CA GLY A 186 2.37 -31.67 20.69
C GLY A 186 3.73 -31.22 20.15
N GLY A 187 3.95 -31.44 18.86
CA GLY A 187 5.01 -30.78 18.12
C GLY A 187 4.67 -29.32 17.82
N ILE A 188 5.52 -28.41 18.24
CA ILE A 188 5.43 -26.99 17.93
C ILE A 188 5.51 -26.83 16.40
N PRO A 189 4.57 -26.12 15.76
CA PRO A 189 4.56 -26.00 14.30
C PRO A 189 5.84 -25.31 13.82
N VAL A 190 6.35 -25.76 12.67
CA VAL A 190 7.67 -25.36 12.11
C VAL A 190 7.82 -23.85 11.88
N TRP A 191 6.72 -23.12 11.72
CA TRP A 191 6.75 -21.65 11.61
C TRP A 191 7.19 -20.93 12.89
N ALA A 192 6.99 -21.55 14.08
CA ALA A 192 7.44 -20.99 15.34
C ALA A 192 8.97 -20.96 15.48
N TRP A 193 9.70 -21.82 14.75
CA TRP A 193 11.16 -21.83 14.70
C TRP A 193 11.72 -20.73 13.80
N VAL A 194 10.99 -20.34 12.75
CA VAL A 194 11.42 -19.28 11.83
C VAL A 194 11.30 -17.91 12.49
N VAL A 195 10.25 -17.68 13.29
CA VAL A 195 10.08 -16.43 14.05
C VAL A 195 11.11 -16.31 15.18
N GLY A 196 11.46 -17.42 15.84
CA GLY A 196 12.48 -17.45 16.89
C GLY A 196 13.90 -17.15 16.39
N ALA A 197 14.23 -17.63 15.18
CA ALA A 197 15.54 -17.37 14.57
C ALA A 197 15.70 -15.92 14.10
N ALA A 198 14.64 -15.30 13.59
CA ALA A 198 14.66 -13.88 13.16
C ALA A 198 14.85 -12.93 14.36
N LEU A 199 14.22 -13.23 15.53
CA LEU A 199 14.35 -12.43 16.75
C LEU A 199 15.78 -12.49 17.33
N LEU A 200 16.45 -13.64 17.25
CA LEU A 200 17.83 -13.80 17.73
C LEU A 200 18.85 -13.06 16.86
N VAL A 201 18.61 -12.97 15.55
CA VAL A 201 19.50 -12.22 14.65
C VAL A 201 19.37 -10.72 14.89
N VAL A 202 18.16 -10.21 15.13
CA VAL A 202 17.92 -8.79 15.45
C VAL A 202 18.55 -8.43 16.81
N LEU A 203 18.45 -9.29 17.82
CA LEU A 203 19.07 -9.09 19.14
C LEU A 203 20.61 -9.13 19.06
N ALA A 204 21.18 -10.02 18.24
CA ALA A 204 22.63 -10.09 18.05
C ALA A 204 23.21 -8.88 17.32
N LEU A 205 22.45 -8.28 16.42
CA LEU A 205 22.83 -7.04 15.73
C LEU A 205 22.70 -5.80 16.64
N TRP A 206 21.81 -5.83 17.63
CA TRP A 206 21.62 -4.72 18.56
C TRP A 206 22.65 -4.66 19.70
N VAL A 207 23.27 -5.80 20.03
CA VAL A 207 24.32 -5.88 21.07
C VAL A 207 25.72 -5.55 20.52
N ASN A 208 25.88 -5.52 19.18
CA ASN A 208 27.20 -5.30 18.54
C ASN A 208 27.32 -3.93 17.84
N TYR A 209 26.41 -2.98 18.13
CA TYR A 209 26.45 -1.58 17.69
C TYR A 209 26.17 -0.70 18.91
#